data_ee28436b8e2857dd06332031bff7e757
#
_entry.id   ee28436b8e2857dd06332031bff7e757
#
_cell.length_a   1.000
_cell.length_b   1.000
_cell.length_c   1.000
_cell.angle_alpha   90.00
_cell.angle_beta   90.00
_cell.angle_gamma   90.00
#
_symmetry.space_group_name_H-M   'P 1'
#
loop_
_entity.id
_entity.type
_entity.pdbx_description
1 polymer ?
#
loop_
_entity_poly.entity_id
_entity_poly.type
_entity_poly.pdbx_seq_one_letter_code
_entity_poly.pdbx_strand_id
1 'polypeptide(L)'
;MEEKQIDYTAIKDIPASAWEKLSQKKIYFGHQSVGFNIIDGVNDIIKENPAIKLNIVETSSPSDFNKGVFAHSRVGENVDPESKTDAFIKIINKLEHHIDIAFFKFCYVDINSQTDVNKVFNHYKETMAKLKNKYPKTKFVHFTIPLGTTKITLKTRIKMLIGKKDIWELDANIRKNEYNELL
;
A
#
# COMPACT_ATOMS: atom_id res chain seq x y z
N MET A 1 10.12 -15.94 20.49
CA MET A 1 9.26 -16.13 19.31
C MET A 1 10.20 -16.34 18.14
N GLU A 2 10.21 -17.52 17.56
CA GLU A 2 11.00 -17.77 16.34
C GLU A 2 10.37 -16.95 15.20
N GLU A 3 11.15 -16.03 14.64
CA GLU A 3 10.79 -15.42 13.36
C GLU A 3 10.69 -16.53 12.30
N LYS A 4 9.47 -16.80 11.86
CA LYS A 4 9.26 -17.65 10.70
C LYS A 4 9.87 -16.94 9.50
N GLN A 5 11.04 -17.37 9.07
CA GLN A 5 11.65 -16.93 7.83
C GLN A 5 10.65 -17.24 6.70
N ILE A 6 10.08 -16.17 6.11
CA ILE A 6 9.19 -16.32 4.96
C ILE A 6 10.12 -16.59 3.78
N ASP A 7 10.14 -17.83 3.33
CA ASP A 7 10.84 -18.20 2.11
C ASP A 7 10.04 -17.64 0.92
N TYR A 8 10.60 -16.61 0.25
CA TYR A 8 9.98 -15.99 -0.91
C TYR A 8 10.08 -16.97 -2.09
N THR A 9 9.04 -17.73 -2.32
CA THR A 9 8.89 -18.56 -3.49
C THR A 9 8.92 -17.71 -4.76
N ALA A 10 9.75 -18.03 -5.72
CA ALA A 10 9.76 -17.35 -7.01
C ALA A 10 8.39 -17.48 -7.70
N ILE A 11 7.96 -16.48 -8.47
CA ILE A 11 6.63 -16.47 -9.14
C ILE A 11 6.38 -17.75 -9.93
N LYS A 12 7.42 -18.27 -10.61
CA LYS A 12 7.37 -19.50 -11.40
C LYS A 12 7.10 -20.78 -10.57
N ASP A 13 7.36 -20.74 -9.25
CA ASP A 13 7.19 -21.89 -8.35
C ASP A 13 5.79 -21.91 -7.74
N ILE A 14 4.99 -20.85 -7.95
CA ILE A 14 3.61 -20.77 -7.46
C ILE A 14 2.71 -21.64 -8.37
N PRO A 15 1.97 -22.62 -7.81
CA PRO A 15 1.14 -23.50 -8.62
C PRO A 15 0.02 -22.76 -9.34
N ALA A 16 -0.31 -23.21 -10.56
CA ALA A 16 -1.37 -22.60 -11.37
C ALA A 16 -2.73 -22.53 -10.64
N SER A 17 -3.02 -23.52 -9.77
CA SER A 17 -4.24 -23.51 -8.95
C SER A 17 -4.31 -22.37 -7.94
N ALA A 18 -3.17 -21.83 -7.48
CA ALA A 18 -3.14 -20.66 -6.61
C ALA A 18 -3.49 -19.38 -7.41
N TRP A 19 -2.98 -19.28 -8.63
CA TRP A 19 -3.32 -18.18 -9.55
C TRP A 19 -4.79 -18.21 -9.96
N GLU A 20 -5.33 -19.39 -10.22
CA GLU A 20 -6.75 -19.57 -10.51
C GLU A 20 -7.63 -19.09 -9.35
N LYS A 21 -7.30 -19.51 -8.11
CA LYS A 21 -8.01 -19.05 -6.91
C LYS A 21 -7.91 -17.53 -6.73
N LEU A 22 -6.74 -16.93 -7.02
CA LEU A 22 -6.53 -15.50 -6.92
C LEU A 22 -7.37 -14.74 -7.96
N SER A 23 -7.46 -15.26 -9.20
CA SER A 23 -8.24 -14.63 -10.27
C SER A 23 -9.75 -14.56 -9.99
N GLN A 24 -10.24 -15.38 -9.08
CA GLN A 24 -11.64 -15.38 -8.65
C GLN A 24 -11.90 -14.41 -7.50
N LYS A 25 -10.84 -13.84 -6.89
CA LYS A 25 -10.97 -12.92 -5.78
C LYS A 25 -11.34 -11.52 -6.22
N LYS A 26 -12.14 -10.87 -5.39
CA LYS A 26 -12.52 -9.47 -5.51
C LYS A 26 -11.59 -8.65 -4.64
N ILE A 27 -10.59 -8.04 -5.27
CA ILE A 27 -9.49 -7.34 -4.63
C ILE A 27 -9.65 -5.85 -4.87
N TYR A 28 -9.47 -5.05 -3.83
CA TYR A 28 -9.43 -3.59 -3.96
C TYR A 28 -8.11 -3.03 -3.44
N PHE A 29 -7.44 -2.23 -4.28
CA PHE A 29 -6.19 -1.52 -3.98
C PHE A 29 -6.38 0.00 -4.09
N GLY A 30 -6.36 0.68 -2.93
CA GLY A 30 -6.35 2.15 -2.85
C GLY A 30 -4.93 2.71 -2.92
N HIS A 31 -4.69 3.69 -3.79
CA HIS A 31 -3.35 4.26 -3.96
C HIS A 31 -3.37 5.71 -4.48
N GLN A 32 -2.18 6.29 -4.61
CA GLN A 32 -1.89 7.51 -5.37
C GLN A 32 -0.67 7.24 -6.26
N SER A 33 -0.37 8.16 -7.17
CA SER A 33 0.86 8.27 -7.98
C SER A 33 1.67 6.96 -8.17
N VAL A 34 2.57 6.63 -7.23
CA VAL A 34 3.43 5.42 -7.26
C VAL A 34 2.62 4.11 -7.34
N GLY A 35 1.35 4.13 -6.96
CA GLY A 35 0.48 2.96 -7.11
C GLY A 35 0.27 2.55 -8.57
N PHE A 36 0.27 3.50 -9.50
CA PHE A 36 0.22 3.18 -10.93
C PHE A 36 1.46 2.42 -11.38
N ASN A 37 2.65 2.80 -10.89
CA ASN A 37 3.89 2.05 -11.19
C ASN A 37 3.82 0.60 -10.67
N ILE A 38 3.14 0.38 -9.52
CA ILE A 38 2.91 -0.98 -9.01
C ILE A 38 1.98 -1.75 -9.95
N ILE A 39 0.89 -1.12 -10.40
CA ILE A 39 -0.05 -1.73 -11.36
C ILE A 39 0.66 -2.05 -12.69
N ASP A 40 1.49 -1.14 -13.20
CA ASP A 40 2.29 -1.37 -14.40
C ASP A 40 3.22 -2.58 -14.22
N GLY A 41 3.92 -2.66 -13.07
CA GLY A 41 4.76 -3.81 -12.74
C GLY A 41 3.98 -5.13 -12.63
N VAL A 42 2.77 -5.11 -12.08
CA VAL A 42 1.90 -6.30 -12.04
C VAL A 42 1.48 -6.70 -13.46
N ASN A 43 1.14 -5.74 -14.33
CA ASN A 43 0.82 -6.02 -15.73
C ASN A 43 2.01 -6.62 -16.49
N ASP A 44 3.24 -6.17 -16.24
CA ASP A 44 4.43 -6.74 -16.87
C ASP A 44 4.67 -8.18 -16.37
N ILE A 45 4.49 -8.45 -15.06
CA ILE A 45 4.55 -9.82 -14.53
C ILE A 45 3.51 -10.73 -15.20
N ILE A 46 2.29 -10.25 -15.41
CA ILE A 46 1.23 -11.01 -16.08
C ILE A 46 1.59 -11.33 -17.54
N LYS A 47 2.18 -10.38 -18.26
CA LYS A 47 2.65 -10.61 -19.65
C LYS A 47 3.71 -11.71 -19.73
N GLU A 48 4.64 -11.73 -18.76
CA GLU A 48 5.72 -12.72 -18.69
C GLU A 48 5.23 -14.09 -18.15
N ASN A 49 4.09 -14.12 -17.46
CA ASN A 49 3.54 -15.31 -16.80
C ASN A 49 2.08 -15.55 -17.19
N PRO A 50 1.79 -16.16 -18.35
CA PRO A 50 0.42 -16.31 -18.88
C PRO A 50 -0.54 -17.15 -18.02
N ALA A 51 -0.02 -17.89 -17.03
CA ALA A 51 -0.83 -18.59 -16.03
C ALA A 51 -1.54 -17.63 -15.06
N ILE A 52 -1.07 -16.37 -14.94
CA ILE A 52 -1.65 -15.35 -14.06
C ILE A 52 -2.75 -14.63 -14.84
N LYS A 53 -4.00 -14.89 -14.49
CA LYS A 53 -5.17 -14.29 -15.15
C LYS A 53 -5.90 -13.35 -14.18
N LEU A 54 -5.33 -12.17 -13.93
CA LEU A 54 -5.99 -11.15 -13.14
C LEU A 54 -6.70 -10.16 -14.04
N ASN A 55 -7.97 -9.85 -13.74
CA ASN A 55 -8.73 -8.80 -14.37
C ASN A 55 -8.47 -7.48 -13.62
N ILE A 56 -7.52 -6.67 -14.10
CA ILE A 56 -7.14 -5.41 -13.47
C ILE A 56 -7.97 -4.27 -14.05
N VAL A 57 -8.66 -3.51 -13.20
CA VAL A 57 -9.56 -2.43 -13.59
C VAL A 57 -9.40 -1.22 -12.68
N GLU A 58 -9.26 -0.03 -13.23
CA GLU A 58 -9.33 1.21 -12.45
C GLU A 58 -10.79 1.54 -12.15
N THR A 59 -11.26 1.18 -10.95
CA THR A 59 -12.65 1.38 -10.52
C THR A 59 -12.82 1.37 -9.01
N SER A 60 -13.88 1.99 -8.52
CA SER A 60 -14.43 1.86 -7.18
C SER A 60 -15.96 1.69 -7.21
N SER A 61 -16.50 1.20 -8.34
CA SER A 61 -17.93 0.97 -8.50
C SER A 61 -18.32 -0.44 -8.03
N PRO A 62 -19.33 -0.59 -7.15
CA PRO A 62 -19.80 -1.91 -6.71
C PRO A 62 -20.20 -2.86 -7.84
N SER A 63 -20.71 -2.32 -8.96
CA SER A 63 -21.12 -3.11 -10.12
C SER A 63 -19.99 -3.93 -10.74
N ASP A 64 -18.73 -3.51 -10.55
CA ASP A 64 -17.57 -4.18 -11.14
C ASP A 64 -17.05 -5.34 -10.27
N PHE A 65 -17.61 -5.49 -9.04
CA PHE A 65 -17.28 -6.55 -8.11
C PHE A 65 -18.23 -7.76 -8.15
N ASN A 66 -18.93 -7.98 -9.26
CA ASN A 66 -19.82 -9.13 -9.45
C ASN A 66 -19.07 -10.43 -9.78
N LYS A 67 -17.81 -10.35 -10.21
CA LYS A 67 -16.90 -11.47 -10.50
C LYS A 67 -15.49 -11.14 -9.99
N GLY A 68 -14.53 -12.07 -10.13
CA GLY A 68 -13.14 -11.83 -9.77
C GLY A 68 -12.55 -10.60 -10.47
N VAL A 69 -11.98 -9.69 -9.70
CA VAL A 69 -11.41 -8.42 -10.16
C VAL A 69 -10.29 -7.97 -9.24
N PHE A 70 -9.22 -7.45 -9.81
CA PHE A 70 -8.24 -6.63 -9.10
C PHE A 70 -8.55 -5.16 -9.43
N ALA A 71 -9.42 -4.57 -8.62
CA ALA A 71 -9.81 -3.18 -8.76
C ALA A 71 -8.82 -2.27 -8.05
N HIS A 72 -8.54 -1.12 -8.64
CA HIS A 72 -7.73 -0.10 -8.00
C HIS A 72 -8.28 1.30 -8.29
N SER A 73 -8.04 2.23 -7.39
CA SER A 73 -8.35 3.64 -7.63
C SER A 73 -7.54 4.57 -6.73
N ARG A 74 -7.58 5.85 -7.05
CA ARG A 74 -6.97 6.88 -6.20
C ARG A 74 -7.73 7.02 -4.89
N VAL A 75 -6.97 7.20 -3.78
CA VAL A 75 -7.50 7.47 -2.44
C VAL A 75 -6.79 8.67 -1.83
N GLY A 76 -7.55 9.63 -1.35
CA GLY A 76 -7.07 10.82 -0.66
C GLY A 76 -6.05 11.66 -1.44
N GLU A 77 -5.31 12.49 -0.74
CA GLU A 77 -4.35 13.43 -1.31
C GLU A 77 -2.92 13.08 -0.89
N ASN A 78 -1.94 13.42 -1.75
CA ASN A 78 -0.53 13.29 -1.37
C ASN A 78 -0.18 14.33 -0.29
N VAL A 79 0.75 13.96 0.60
CA VAL A 79 1.18 14.76 1.76
C VAL A 79 0.09 14.89 2.85
N ASP A 80 -1.03 14.21 2.67
CA ASP A 80 -2.12 14.12 3.65
C ASP A 80 -2.48 12.64 3.92
N PRO A 81 -1.76 11.96 4.82
CA PRO A 81 -2.00 10.55 5.12
C PRO A 81 -3.37 10.29 5.74
N GLU A 82 -3.93 11.25 6.53
CA GLU A 82 -5.25 11.09 7.12
C GLU A 82 -6.33 11.05 6.04
N SER A 83 -6.24 11.93 5.04
CA SER A 83 -7.19 11.93 3.90
C SER A 83 -7.21 10.60 3.14
N LYS A 84 -6.06 9.91 3.03
CA LYS A 84 -5.97 8.60 2.38
C LYS A 84 -6.70 7.52 3.17
N THR A 85 -6.52 7.52 4.48
CA THR A 85 -7.21 6.60 5.38
C THR A 85 -8.72 6.83 5.33
N ASP A 86 -9.16 8.09 5.34
CA ASP A 86 -10.57 8.48 5.28
C ASP A 86 -11.22 8.17 3.93
N ALA A 87 -10.50 8.37 2.83
CA ALA A 87 -10.97 8.00 1.50
C ALA A 87 -11.09 6.48 1.35
N PHE A 88 -10.13 5.72 1.89
CA PHE A 88 -10.17 4.27 1.85
C PHE A 88 -11.41 3.73 2.59
N ILE A 89 -11.68 4.19 3.83
CA ILE A 89 -12.87 3.73 4.57
C ILE A 89 -14.17 4.08 3.84
N LYS A 90 -14.26 5.25 3.19
CA LYS A 90 -15.43 5.64 2.39
C LYS A 90 -15.65 4.67 1.23
N ILE A 91 -14.59 4.28 0.52
CA ILE A 91 -14.69 3.34 -0.59
C ILE A 91 -15.05 1.95 -0.11
N ILE A 92 -14.40 1.44 0.96
CA ILE A 92 -14.73 0.12 1.51
C ILE A 92 -16.20 0.08 1.98
N ASN A 93 -16.68 1.16 2.62
CA ASN A 93 -18.09 1.25 3.02
C ASN A 93 -19.07 1.27 1.81
N LYS A 94 -18.66 1.85 0.67
CA LYS A 94 -19.45 1.84 -0.57
C LYS A 94 -19.45 0.46 -1.24
N LEU A 95 -18.32 -0.26 -1.17
CA LEU A 95 -18.17 -1.59 -1.75
C LEU A 95 -18.75 -2.69 -0.84
N GLU A 96 -18.92 -2.41 0.45
CA GLU A 96 -19.55 -3.29 1.46
C GLU A 96 -18.99 -4.72 1.47
N HIS A 97 -19.89 -5.71 1.33
CA HIS A 97 -19.57 -7.14 1.38
C HIS A 97 -19.05 -7.72 0.06
N HIS A 98 -18.81 -6.87 -0.95
CA HIS A 98 -18.37 -7.31 -2.27
C HIS A 98 -16.86 -7.54 -2.41
N ILE A 99 -16.08 -7.42 -1.31
CA ILE A 99 -14.62 -7.48 -1.35
C ILE A 99 -14.11 -8.67 -0.54
N ASP A 100 -13.23 -9.47 -1.13
CA ASP A 100 -12.49 -10.52 -0.44
C ASP A 100 -11.21 -9.99 0.22
N ILE A 101 -10.47 -9.12 -0.49
CA ILE A 101 -9.17 -8.58 -0.05
C ILE A 101 -9.15 -7.08 -0.30
N ALA A 102 -8.75 -6.31 0.68
CA ALA A 102 -8.63 -4.87 0.53
C ALA A 102 -7.35 -4.33 1.19
N PHE A 103 -6.72 -3.37 0.54
CA PHE A 103 -5.56 -2.68 1.05
C PHE A 103 -5.38 -1.32 0.39
N PHE A 104 -4.64 -0.45 1.06
CA PHE A 104 -4.12 0.77 0.45
C PHE A 104 -2.70 1.01 0.94
N LYS A 105 -1.99 1.89 0.27
CA LYS A 105 -0.65 2.27 0.66
C LYS A 105 -0.50 3.77 0.75
N PHE A 106 0.29 4.21 1.73
CA PHE A 106 0.83 5.56 1.74
C PHE A 106 1.93 5.73 0.68
N CYS A 107 2.08 6.94 0.17
CA CYS A 107 3.22 7.30 -0.67
C CYS A 107 4.41 7.72 0.20
N TYR A 108 5.61 7.67 -0.37
CA TYR A 108 6.83 8.14 0.30
C TYR A 108 6.78 9.63 0.68
N VAL A 109 5.91 10.42 0.04
CA VAL A 109 5.73 11.86 0.33
C VAL A 109 4.77 12.14 1.48
N ASP A 110 4.01 11.14 1.94
CA ASP A 110 2.96 11.34 2.96
C ASP A 110 3.53 11.50 4.37
N ILE A 111 4.72 10.96 4.60
CA ILE A 111 5.45 11.08 5.86
C ILE A 111 6.73 11.86 5.62
N ASN A 112 6.88 12.98 6.31
CA ASN A 112 8.04 13.85 6.28
C ASN A 112 8.65 14.03 7.68
N SER A 113 9.71 14.83 7.81
CA SER A 113 10.43 15.03 9.07
C SER A 113 9.58 15.67 10.18
N GLN A 114 8.47 16.31 9.84
CA GLN A 114 7.57 17.00 10.79
C GLN A 114 6.31 16.17 11.10
N THR A 115 6.14 15.01 10.47
CA THR A 115 4.95 14.19 10.66
C THR A 115 4.92 13.59 12.06
N ASP A 116 3.81 13.74 12.77
CA ASP A 116 3.50 12.98 13.98
C ASP A 116 3.11 11.54 13.58
N VAL A 117 4.10 10.66 13.62
CA VAL A 117 3.95 9.26 13.21
C VAL A 117 2.92 8.53 14.06
N ASN A 118 2.91 8.79 15.37
CA ASN A 118 1.96 8.13 16.27
C ASN A 118 0.52 8.53 15.97
N LYS A 119 0.28 9.80 15.68
CA LYS A 119 -1.05 10.29 15.28
C LYS A 119 -1.54 9.62 14.01
N VAL A 120 -0.70 9.58 12.97
CA VAL A 120 -1.03 8.93 11.68
C VAL A 120 -1.28 7.43 11.87
N PHE A 121 -0.40 6.75 12.63
CA PHE A 121 -0.53 5.32 12.87
C PHE A 121 -1.79 4.98 13.68
N ASN A 122 -2.10 5.75 14.74
CA ASN A 122 -3.29 5.51 15.56
C ASN A 122 -4.57 5.70 14.72
N HIS A 123 -4.65 6.74 13.90
CA HIS A 123 -5.78 6.95 12.99
C HIS A 123 -5.95 5.77 12.00
N TYR A 124 -4.84 5.32 11.40
CA TYR A 124 -4.82 4.13 10.55
C TYR A 124 -5.30 2.88 11.29
N LYS A 125 -4.71 2.58 12.44
CA LYS A 125 -5.00 1.40 13.27
C LYS A 125 -6.46 1.34 13.69
N GLU A 126 -7.01 2.45 14.19
CA GLU A 126 -8.42 2.54 14.59
C GLU A 126 -9.35 2.33 13.38
N THR A 127 -9.03 2.93 12.25
CA THR A 127 -9.79 2.75 11.01
C THR A 127 -9.79 1.30 10.55
N MET A 128 -8.63 0.66 10.52
CA MET A 128 -8.53 -0.75 10.12
C MET A 128 -9.24 -1.68 11.11
N ALA A 129 -9.21 -1.40 12.41
CA ALA A 129 -9.97 -2.15 13.42
C ALA A 129 -11.50 -2.02 13.21
N LYS A 130 -11.99 -0.80 12.94
CA LYS A 130 -13.42 -0.56 12.62
C LYS A 130 -13.84 -1.33 11.36
N LEU A 131 -13.02 -1.27 10.30
CA LEU A 131 -13.28 -1.99 9.04
C LEU A 131 -13.29 -3.50 9.24
N LYS A 132 -12.33 -4.05 9.96
CA LYS A 132 -12.23 -5.48 10.25
C LYS A 132 -13.45 -5.98 11.06
N ASN A 133 -13.90 -5.21 12.02
CA ASN A 133 -15.10 -5.55 12.80
C ASN A 133 -16.37 -5.48 11.95
N LYS A 134 -16.49 -4.48 11.07
CA LYS A 134 -17.67 -4.30 10.22
C LYS A 134 -17.72 -5.31 9.07
N TYR A 135 -16.56 -5.69 8.52
CA TYR A 135 -16.42 -6.58 7.37
C TYR A 135 -15.53 -7.79 7.70
N PRO A 136 -15.96 -8.70 8.61
CA PRO A 136 -15.11 -9.77 9.12
C PRO A 136 -14.70 -10.82 8.06
N LYS A 137 -15.39 -10.86 6.91
CA LYS A 137 -15.05 -11.73 5.77
C LYS A 137 -14.00 -11.13 4.83
N THR A 138 -13.79 -9.83 4.89
CA THR A 138 -12.78 -9.14 4.08
C THR A 138 -11.41 -9.25 4.74
N LYS A 139 -10.41 -9.73 4.00
CA LYS A 139 -9.02 -9.75 4.46
C LYS A 139 -8.38 -8.40 4.17
N PHE A 140 -8.02 -7.68 5.23
CA PHE A 140 -7.24 -6.45 5.10
C PHE A 140 -5.75 -6.76 5.13
N VAL A 141 -5.00 -6.23 4.14
CA VAL A 141 -3.56 -6.37 4.02
C VAL A 141 -2.91 -5.01 4.31
N HIS A 142 -1.79 -5.04 5.02
CA HIS A 142 -1.07 -3.85 5.44
C HIS A 142 0.19 -3.69 4.57
N PHE A 143 0.51 -2.44 4.21
CA PHE A 143 1.67 -2.10 3.40
C PHE A 143 2.56 -1.12 4.14
N THR A 144 3.86 -1.39 4.15
CA THR A 144 4.86 -0.45 4.63
C THR A 144 4.97 0.76 3.70
N ILE A 145 5.41 1.89 4.26
CA ILE A 145 5.66 3.10 3.48
C ILE A 145 7.01 2.96 2.79
N PRO A 146 7.09 3.15 1.46
CA PRO A 146 8.35 3.06 0.76
C PRO A 146 9.30 4.20 1.17
N LEU A 147 10.57 3.86 1.34
CA LEU A 147 11.60 4.85 1.64
C LEU A 147 11.96 5.64 0.38
N GLY A 148 12.31 6.90 0.55
CA GLY A 148 12.84 7.72 -0.51
C GLY A 148 14.34 7.51 -0.73
N THR A 149 14.82 7.70 -1.95
CA THR A 149 16.25 7.60 -2.26
C THR A 149 16.99 8.86 -1.83
N THR A 150 17.93 8.72 -0.91
CA THR A 150 18.79 9.83 -0.46
C THR A 150 20.01 9.94 -1.39
N LYS A 151 20.00 10.89 -2.32
CA LYS A 151 21.21 11.24 -3.08
C LYS A 151 22.10 12.15 -2.24
N ILE A 152 23.18 11.61 -1.68
CA ILE A 152 24.19 12.40 -0.99
C ILE A 152 25.05 13.12 -2.05
N THR A 153 24.66 14.33 -2.41
CA THR A 153 25.43 15.20 -3.29
C THR A 153 26.53 15.93 -2.51
N LEU A 154 27.54 16.50 -3.21
CA LEU A 154 28.56 17.33 -2.57
C LEU A 154 27.92 18.48 -1.77
N LYS A 155 26.84 19.07 -2.29
CA LYS A 155 26.06 20.12 -1.62
C LYS A 155 25.42 19.62 -0.32
N THR A 156 24.96 18.38 -0.30
CA THR A 156 24.38 17.70 0.89
C THR A 156 25.48 17.47 1.94
N ARG A 157 26.69 17.03 1.53
CA ARG A 157 27.85 16.84 2.43
C ARG A 157 28.28 18.16 3.08
N ILE A 158 28.32 19.26 2.33
CA ILE A 158 28.63 20.59 2.86
C ILE A 158 27.59 21.03 3.88
N LYS A 159 26.29 20.82 3.63
CA LYS A 159 25.21 21.11 4.58
C LYS A 159 25.38 20.30 5.88
N MET A 160 25.76 19.02 5.80
CA MET A 160 26.05 18.19 6.95
C MET A 160 27.22 18.72 7.78
N LEU A 161 28.31 19.14 7.12
CA LEU A 161 29.52 19.67 7.78
C LEU A 161 29.26 20.99 8.54
N ILE A 162 28.33 21.82 8.07
CA ILE A 162 27.94 23.08 8.75
C ILE A 162 26.77 22.90 9.73
N GLY A 163 26.46 21.64 10.10
CA GLY A 163 25.47 21.34 11.15
C GLY A 163 24.01 21.61 10.75
N LYS A 164 23.72 21.85 9.46
CA LYS A 164 22.33 21.90 8.99
C LYS A 164 21.77 20.49 8.98
N LYS A 165 20.93 20.18 9.97
CA LYS A 165 20.28 18.87 10.16
C LYS A 165 19.18 18.57 9.14
N ASP A 166 18.84 19.53 8.27
CA ASP A 166 17.70 19.42 7.37
C ASP A 166 18.10 18.73 6.05
N ILE A 167 18.36 17.43 6.13
CA ILE A 167 18.41 16.56 4.95
C ILE A 167 17.02 15.95 4.87
N TRP A 168 16.12 16.68 4.25
CA TRP A 168 14.68 16.41 4.15
C TRP A 168 14.33 14.93 3.93
N GLU A 169 15.05 14.24 3.05
CA GLU A 169 14.78 12.83 2.74
C GLU A 169 15.30 11.87 3.82
N LEU A 170 16.41 12.18 4.49
CA LEU A 170 16.96 11.32 5.53
C LEU A 170 16.05 11.34 6.77
N ASP A 171 15.67 12.52 7.24
CA ASP A 171 14.79 12.67 8.39
C ASP A 171 13.39 12.12 8.10
N ALA A 172 12.89 12.30 6.86
CA ALA A 172 11.64 11.69 6.42
C ALA A 172 11.72 10.15 6.42
N ASN A 173 12.85 9.55 6.01
CA ASN A 173 13.02 8.10 6.04
C ASN A 173 13.07 7.55 7.47
N ILE A 174 13.63 8.28 8.45
CA ILE A 174 13.56 7.90 9.85
C ILE A 174 12.10 7.80 10.29
N ARG A 175 11.27 8.83 10.01
CA ARG A 175 9.84 8.82 10.34
C ARG A 175 9.06 7.71 9.64
N LYS A 176 9.41 7.41 8.37
CA LYS A 176 8.80 6.29 7.63
C LYS A 176 9.14 4.94 8.26
N ASN A 177 10.39 4.76 8.71
CA ASN A 177 10.79 3.54 9.41
C ASN A 177 10.06 3.43 10.76
N GLU A 178 9.96 4.50 11.55
CA GLU A 178 9.16 4.51 12.78
C GLU A 178 7.72 4.04 12.53
N TYR A 179 7.07 4.53 11.47
CA TYR A 179 5.74 4.07 11.08
C TYR A 179 5.73 2.58 10.70
N ASN A 180 6.71 2.14 9.91
CA ASN A 180 6.80 0.76 9.42
C ASN A 180 7.05 -0.25 10.56
N GLU A 181 7.74 0.16 11.62
CA GLU A 181 7.96 -0.65 12.83
C GLU A 181 6.70 -0.79 13.70
N LEU A 182 5.76 0.18 13.61
CA LEU A 182 4.48 0.13 14.32
C LEU A 182 3.44 -0.76 13.63
N LEU A 183 3.62 -1.02 12.31
CA LEU A 183 2.67 -1.74 11.46
C LEU A 183 2.74 -3.26 11.65
#